data_cb2ad1654b25cb3eee72040e40d3eefe
#
_entry.id   cb2ad1654b25cb3eee72040e40d3eefe
#
_cell.length_a   1.000
_cell.length_b   1.000
_cell.length_c   1.000
_cell.angle_alpha   90.00
_cell.angle_beta   90.00
_cell.angle_gamma   90.00
#
_symmetry.space_group_name_H-M   'P 1'
#
loop_
_entity.id
_entity.type
_entity.pdbx_description
1 polymer ?
#
loop_
_entity_poly.entity_id
_entity_poly.type
_entity_poly.pdbx_seq_one_letter_code
_entity_poly.pdbx_strand_id
1 'polypeptide(L)'
;MMLKTAVRLSLLACCSAVLAAPATAQTPTPAPAPAPAQSAAAAKGTPPPPPPLLQIEREEVRPGKGAAHTANEAAWAAAYAKAQSPVQWLGMTTVSGPNEAWFLTRHESFAALEKSDASTDANPALSAERDRVAAVDGDLLTRSSTILARYRPGLSYQPAVNLPSMRYMTVNIMRVKAGHVEDFLEGWRMVVEAHKKATMDEHWAVYEVESGMPDTTFLFLYARKSLAEIDASGPMHVAAGYRDAMGESGRRNMNEASRSGIEMTQTMHFRLRPGMSNLGKEWAETDAFWAPPAAVPVKTAQKK
;
A
#
# COMPACT_ATOMS: atom_id res chain seq x y z
N MET A 1 -2.66 58.94 18.18
CA MET A 1 -3.79 59.35 18.99
C MET A 1 -4.44 58.08 19.53
N MET A 2 -4.45 57.99 20.84
CA MET A 2 -4.85 56.89 21.73
C MET A 2 -6.31 56.42 21.51
N LEU A 3 -6.60 55.14 21.67
CA LEU A 3 -7.46 54.74 22.79
C LEU A 3 -7.41 53.23 23.07
N LYS A 4 -6.92 52.88 24.26
CA LYS A 4 -7.01 51.58 24.92
C LYS A 4 -8.39 51.49 25.57
N THR A 5 -9.09 50.35 25.48
CA THR A 5 -10.15 50.02 26.40
C THR A 5 -10.00 48.60 26.91
N ALA A 6 -9.64 48.49 28.18
CA ALA A 6 -9.62 47.25 28.96
C ALA A 6 -11.02 47.03 29.55
N VAL A 7 -11.53 45.81 29.56
CA VAL A 7 -12.68 45.41 30.34
C VAL A 7 -12.29 44.30 31.30
N ARG A 8 -12.62 44.51 32.52
CA ARG A 8 -12.30 43.79 33.75
C ARG A 8 -13.14 42.54 33.96
N LEU A 9 -12.49 41.56 34.50
CA LEU A 9 -12.98 40.33 35.13
C LEU A 9 -13.98 40.64 36.29
N SER A 10 -15.04 39.85 36.44
CA SER A 10 -15.75 39.71 37.71
C SER A 10 -15.97 38.22 38.00
N LEU A 11 -15.27 37.75 39.03
CA LEU A 11 -15.53 36.47 39.71
C LEU A 11 -16.83 36.57 40.53
N LEU A 12 -17.69 35.56 40.40
CA LEU A 12 -18.65 35.24 41.48
C LEU A 12 -18.42 33.76 41.86
N ALA A 13 -17.92 33.60 43.10
CA ALA A 13 -17.84 32.33 43.78
C ALA A 13 -19.19 31.98 44.39
N CYS A 14 -19.72 30.80 44.09
CA CYS A 14 -20.78 30.17 44.86
C CYS A 14 -20.28 28.86 45.44
N CYS A 15 -20.01 28.86 46.75
CA CYS A 15 -19.74 27.66 47.53
C CYS A 15 -21.06 26.92 47.77
N SER A 16 -21.14 25.66 47.31
CA SER A 16 -22.13 24.70 47.82
C SER A 16 -21.36 23.45 48.24
N ALA A 17 -21.33 23.26 49.56
CA ALA A 17 -20.75 22.07 50.18
C ALA A 17 -21.72 20.89 50.01
N VAL A 18 -21.30 19.86 49.31
CA VAL A 18 -22.01 18.57 49.27
C VAL A 18 -21.12 17.55 49.98
N LEU A 19 -21.65 16.97 51.05
CA LEU A 19 -21.06 15.87 51.78
C LEU A 19 -20.89 14.64 50.87
N ALA A 20 -19.67 14.24 50.62
CA ALA A 20 -19.36 13.01 49.89
C ALA A 20 -19.21 11.82 50.87
N ALA A 21 -20.01 10.80 50.68
CA ALA A 21 -19.79 9.47 51.24
C ALA A 21 -18.62 8.75 50.52
N PRO A 22 -17.83 7.95 51.20
CA PRO A 22 -16.72 7.25 50.57
C PRO A 22 -17.25 6.14 49.66
N ALA A 23 -17.15 6.28 48.36
CA ALA A 23 -17.32 5.21 47.42
C ALA A 23 -16.02 4.36 47.37
N THR A 24 -16.12 3.12 47.73
CA THR A 24 -15.05 2.13 47.56
C THR A 24 -14.80 1.96 46.05
N ALA A 25 -13.69 2.48 45.60
CA ALA A 25 -13.24 2.30 44.21
C ALA A 25 -12.86 0.82 44.00
N GLN A 26 -13.68 0.08 43.27
CA GLN A 26 -13.28 -1.20 42.71
C GLN A 26 -12.29 -0.90 41.55
N THR A 27 -11.07 -1.35 41.73
CA THR A 27 -10.04 -1.31 40.66
C THR A 27 -10.53 -2.21 39.51
N PRO A 28 -10.71 -1.73 38.29
CA PRO A 28 -11.05 -2.62 37.19
C PRO A 28 -9.89 -3.57 36.91
N THR A 29 -10.17 -4.87 36.94
CA THR A 29 -9.22 -5.90 36.48
C THR A 29 -8.82 -5.57 35.04
N PRO A 30 -7.51 -5.44 34.73
CA PRO A 30 -7.10 -5.21 33.36
C PRO A 30 -7.54 -6.38 32.48
N ALA A 31 -8.24 -6.08 31.39
CA ALA A 31 -8.56 -7.08 30.38
C ALA A 31 -7.27 -7.74 29.89
N PRO A 32 -7.28 -9.07 29.63
CA PRO A 32 -6.09 -9.74 29.11
C PRO A 32 -5.68 -9.07 27.80
N ALA A 33 -4.40 -8.73 27.71
CA ALA A 33 -3.82 -8.17 26.48
C ALA A 33 -4.12 -9.12 25.31
N PRO A 34 -4.57 -8.63 24.16
CA PRO A 34 -4.73 -9.45 22.98
C PRO A 34 -3.38 -10.13 22.68
N ALA A 35 -3.41 -11.43 22.52
CA ALA A 35 -2.25 -12.20 22.10
C ALA A 35 -1.66 -11.59 20.83
N PRO A 36 -0.32 -11.57 20.65
CA PRO A 36 0.28 -11.08 19.43
C PRO A 36 -0.34 -11.84 18.26
N ALA A 37 -0.93 -11.10 17.32
CA ALA A 37 -1.46 -11.67 16.09
C ALA A 37 -0.28 -12.37 15.39
N GLN A 38 -0.21 -13.68 15.55
CA GLN A 38 0.63 -14.52 14.73
C GLN A 38 0.15 -14.28 13.31
N SER A 39 1.06 -13.84 12.44
CA SER A 39 0.86 -13.89 11.00
C SER A 39 0.32 -15.30 10.71
N ALA A 40 -0.97 -15.38 10.38
CA ALA A 40 -1.58 -16.65 10.05
C ALA A 40 -0.82 -17.20 8.85
N ALA A 41 0.00 -18.20 9.08
CA ALA A 41 0.60 -18.99 8.01
C ALA A 41 -0.60 -19.49 7.17
N ALA A 42 -0.74 -18.94 5.96
CA ALA A 42 -1.79 -19.33 5.06
C ALA A 42 -1.75 -20.86 4.91
N ALA A 43 -2.86 -21.51 5.19
CA ALA A 43 -3.01 -22.93 4.93
C ALA A 43 -2.63 -23.17 3.47
N LYS A 44 -1.79 -24.17 3.18
CA LYS A 44 -1.36 -24.51 1.83
C LYS A 44 -2.59 -24.63 0.94
N GLY A 45 -2.84 -23.63 0.09
CA GLY A 45 -3.94 -23.67 -0.88
C GLY A 45 -4.68 -22.36 -1.17
N THR A 46 -4.88 -21.47 -0.19
CA THR A 46 -5.64 -20.23 -0.41
C THR A 46 -4.74 -19.01 -0.29
N PRO A 47 -4.68 -18.14 -1.31
CA PRO A 47 -3.93 -16.90 -1.22
C PRO A 47 -4.44 -16.00 -0.08
N PRO A 48 -3.56 -15.30 0.65
CA PRO A 48 -3.98 -14.40 1.71
C PRO A 48 -4.78 -13.22 1.13
N PRO A 49 -5.75 -12.69 1.88
CA PRO A 49 -6.47 -11.50 1.47
C PRO A 49 -5.51 -10.29 1.41
N PRO A 50 -5.90 -9.23 0.66
CA PRO A 50 -5.18 -7.96 0.71
C PRO A 50 -5.09 -7.41 2.14
N PRO A 51 -3.97 -6.76 2.53
CA PRO A 51 -3.83 -6.19 3.87
C PRO A 51 -4.81 -5.03 4.08
N PRO A 52 -5.34 -4.83 5.30
CA PRO A 52 -6.22 -3.71 5.62
C PRO A 52 -5.58 -2.33 5.38
N LEU A 53 -4.26 -2.21 5.59
CA LEU A 53 -3.48 -1.01 5.36
C LEU A 53 -2.25 -1.36 4.51
N LEU A 54 -2.04 -0.58 3.46
CA LEU A 54 -0.87 -0.67 2.59
C LEU A 54 -0.06 0.61 2.73
N GLN A 55 1.22 0.45 3.08
CA GLN A 55 2.21 1.51 2.98
C GLN A 55 2.96 1.34 1.67
N ILE A 56 3.10 2.43 0.92
CA ILE A 56 3.80 2.45 -0.35
C ILE A 56 4.88 3.52 -0.27
N GLU A 57 6.14 3.09 -0.29
CA GLU A 57 7.25 4.00 -0.57
C GLU A 57 7.36 4.16 -2.08
N ARG A 58 7.29 5.40 -2.55
CA ARG A 58 7.33 5.77 -3.96
C ARG A 58 8.57 6.61 -4.22
N GLU A 59 9.44 6.13 -5.07
CA GLU A 59 10.71 6.73 -5.40
C GLU A 59 10.81 7.05 -6.88
N GLU A 60 11.14 8.29 -7.19
CA GLU A 60 11.40 8.75 -8.55
C GLU A 60 12.90 8.73 -8.80
N VAL A 61 13.35 7.81 -9.66
CA VAL A 61 14.76 7.53 -9.91
C VAL A 61 15.33 8.48 -10.97
N ARG A 62 16.47 9.10 -10.67
CA ARG A 62 17.16 9.98 -11.62
C ARG A 62 17.49 9.26 -12.93
N PRO A 63 17.36 9.93 -14.09
CA PRO A 63 17.79 9.38 -15.37
C PRO A 63 19.24 8.87 -15.32
N GLY A 64 19.46 7.65 -15.81
CA GLY A 64 20.78 7.00 -15.81
C GLY A 64 21.21 6.36 -14.48
N LYS A 65 20.42 6.49 -13.40
CA LYS A 65 20.74 5.94 -12.08
C LYS A 65 20.09 4.58 -11.77
N GLY A 66 19.29 4.03 -12.65
CA GLY A 66 18.48 2.83 -12.37
C GLY A 66 19.29 1.61 -11.91
N ALA A 67 20.46 1.35 -12.49
CA ALA A 67 21.31 0.21 -12.06
C ALA A 67 21.90 0.44 -10.66
N ALA A 68 22.35 1.67 -10.36
CA ALA A 68 22.87 2.03 -9.04
C ALA A 68 21.77 1.99 -7.98
N HIS A 69 20.58 2.48 -8.30
CA HIS A 69 19.42 2.39 -7.45
C HIS A 69 19.04 0.93 -7.15
N THR A 70 18.92 0.07 -8.17
CA THR A 70 18.65 -1.37 -7.96
C THR A 70 19.69 -2.03 -7.03
N ALA A 71 20.95 -1.65 -7.13
CA ALA A 71 22.00 -2.17 -6.24
C ALA A 71 21.86 -1.64 -4.80
N ASN A 72 21.45 -0.38 -4.63
CA ASN A 72 21.20 0.21 -3.32
C ASN A 72 19.96 -0.42 -2.65
N GLU A 73 18.91 -0.70 -3.39
CA GLU A 73 17.73 -1.40 -2.88
C GLU A 73 18.03 -2.82 -2.41
N ALA A 74 18.93 -3.52 -3.08
CA ALA A 74 19.44 -4.81 -2.60
C ALA A 74 20.21 -4.67 -1.27
N ALA A 75 20.88 -3.54 -1.03
CA ALA A 75 21.54 -3.26 0.25
C ALA A 75 20.52 -2.98 1.38
N TRP A 76 19.39 -2.32 1.09
CA TRP A 76 18.27 -2.20 2.02
C TRP A 76 17.76 -3.57 2.47
N ALA A 77 17.41 -4.44 1.52
CA ALA A 77 16.95 -5.79 1.82
C ALA A 77 17.96 -6.58 2.66
N ALA A 78 19.27 -6.48 2.31
CA ALA A 78 20.32 -7.15 3.07
C ALA A 78 20.47 -6.61 4.50
N ALA A 79 20.31 -5.31 4.73
CA ALA A 79 20.37 -4.69 6.06
C ALA A 79 19.25 -5.23 6.98
N TYR A 80 18.01 -5.26 6.47
CA TYR A 80 16.87 -5.80 7.22
C TYR A 80 16.99 -7.30 7.47
N ALA A 81 17.42 -8.08 6.49
CA ALA A 81 17.66 -9.51 6.66
C ALA A 81 18.76 -9.80 7.70
N LYS A 82 19.87 -9.05 7.68
CA LYS A 82 20.95 -9.17 8.66
C LYS A 82 20.49 -8.83 10.07
N ALA A 83 19.62 -7.83 10.21
CA ALA A 83 19.03 -7.43 11.49
C ALA A 83 17.90 -8.35 11.94
N GLN A 84 17.56 -9.38 11.17
CA GLN A 84 16.41 -10.27 11.42
C GLN A 84 15.10 -9.49 11.62
N SER A 85 14.95 -8.37 10.93
CA SER A 85 13.74 -7.55 11.00
C SER A 85 12.55 -8.31 10.39
N PRO A 86 11.37 -8.28 11.03
CA PRO A 86 10.16 -8.89 10.48
C PRO A 86 9.52 -8.07 9.35
N VAL A 87 10.02 -6.88 9.08
CA VAL A 87 9.47 -6.00 8.05
C VAL A 87 9.72 -6.57 6.66
N GLN A 88 8.65 -6.76 5.91
CA GLN A 88 8.69 -7.28 4.54
C GLN A 88 8.08 -6.28 3.58
N TRP A 89 8.66 -6.17 2.39
CA TRP A 89 8.11 -5.38 1.31
C TRP A 89 8.30 -6.03 -0.05
N LEU A 90 7.37 -5.71 -0.94
CA LEU A 90 7.41 -6.09 -2.36
C LEU A 90 7.91 -4.90 -3.18
N GLY A 91 9.07 -5.03 -3.80
CA GLY A 91 9.65 -4.02 -4.69
C GLY A 91 9.22 -4.21 -6.13
N MET A 92 8.93 -3.10 -6.82
CA MET A 92 8.59 -3.09 -8.24
C MET A 92 9.09 -1.83 -8.93
N THR A 93 9.38 -1.91 -10.23
CA THR A 93 9.83 -0.77 -11.05
C THR A 93 8.95 -0.59 -12.25
N THR A 94 8.77 0.65 -12.69
CA THR A 94 7.93 0.98 -13.85
C THR A 94 8.44 0.34 -15.14
N VAL A 95 7.50 -0.17 -15.92
CA VAL A 95 7.67 -0.54 -17.33
C VAL A 95 7.18 0.61 -18.21
N SER A 96 6.10 1.28 -17.78
CA SER A 96 5.56 2.47 -18.42
C SER A 96 5.10 3.50 -17.38
N GLY A 97 5.29 4.78 -17.69
CA GLY A 97 5.07 5.89 -16.78
C GLY A 97 6.39 6.59 -16.41
N PRO A 98 6.40 7.44 -15.38
CA PRO A 98 7.63 8.01 -14.82
C PRO A 98 8.60 6.92 -14.38
N ASN A 99 9.90 7.23 -14.36
CA ASN A 99 10.94 6.27 -13.93
C ASN A 99 10.90 6.10 -12.41
N GLU A 100 10.08 5.19 -11.91
CA GLU A 100 9.80 5.01 -10.49
C GLU A 100 10.06 3.58 -10.01
N ALA A 101 10.37 3.47 -8.73
CA ALA A 101 10.30 2.26 -7.95
C ALA A 101 9.26 2.43 -6.84
N TRP A 102 8.47 1.39 -6.60
CA TRP A 102 7.50 1.36 -5.51
C TRP A 102 7.78 0.15 -4.63
N PHE A 103 7.67 0.36 -3.31
CA PHE A 103 7.86 -0.68 -2.30
C PHE A 103 6.60 -0.77 -1.45
N LEU A 104 5.96 -1.93 -1.48
CA LEU A 104 4.67 -2.17 -0.86
C LEU A 104 4.84 -2.96 0.43
N THR A 105 4.57 -2.34 1.57
CA THR A 105 4.61 -2.94 2.89
C THR A 105 3.20 -3.13 3.44
N ARG A 106 2.92 -4.33 3.98
CA ARG A 106 1.62 -4.73 4.51
C ARG A 106 1.51 -4.41 6.00
N HIS A 107 0.38 -3.86 6.43
CA HIS A 107 0.07 -3.65 7.84
C HIS A 107 -1.37 -4.05 8.14
N GLU A 108 -1.60 -4.62 9.31
CA GLU A 108 -2.94 -4.97 9.79
C GLU A 108 -3.72 -3.73 10.28
N SER A 109 -3.01 -2.67 10.68
CA SER A 109 -3.59 -1.42 11.17
C SER A 109 -2.55 -0.31 11.28
N PHE A 110 -2.96 0.93 11.55
CA PHE A 110 -2.05 2.01 11.91
C PHE A 110 -1.27 1.73 13.21
N ALA A 111 -1.88 1.07 14.19
CA ALA A 111 -1.18 0.64 15.40
C ALA A 111 -0.09 -0.41 15.10
N ALA A 112 -0.31 -1.29 14.10
CA ALA A 112 0.69 -2.23 13.65
C ALA A 112 1.85 -1.54 12.93
N LEU A 113 1.56 -0.51 12.13
CA LEU A 113 2.56 0.36 11.51
C LEU A 113 3.42 1.05 12.56
N GLU A 114 2.79 1.75 13.52
CA GLU A 114 3.48 2.44 14.63
C GLU A 114 4.42 1.48 15.40
N LYS A 115 3.93 0.28 15.72
CA LYS A 115 4.73 -0.75 16.39
C LYS A 115 5.92 -1.20 15.54
N SER A 116 5.72 -1.34 14.23
CA SER A 116 6.77 -1.73 13.28
C SER A 116 7.89 -0.67 13.24
N ASP A 117 7.50 0.61 13.16
CA ASP A 117 8.44 1.73 13.14
C ASP A 117 9.22 1.82 14.45
N ALA A 118 8.53 1.77 15.60
CA ALA A 118 9.17 1.76 16.91
C ALA A 118 10.14 0.58 17.09
N SER A 119 9.80 -0.61 16.59
CA SER A 119 10.69 -1.78 16.62
C SER A 119 11.94 -1.60 15.75
N THR A 120 11.79 -0.95 14.61
CA THR A 120 12.90 -0.63 13.70
C THR A 120 13.85 0.39 14.33
N ASP A 121 13.31 1.45 14.92
CA ASP A 121 14.10 2.52 15.56
C ASP A 121 14.80 2.04 16.84
N ALA A 122 14.21 1.09 17.55
CA ALA A 122 14.82 0.48 18.73
C ALA A 122 16.01 -0.44 18.42
N ASN A 123 16.33 -0.71 17.15
CA ASN A 123 17.47 -1.53 16.73
C ASN A 123 18.62 -0.67 16.21
N PRO A 124 19.65 -0.35 17.05
CA PRO A 124 20.73 0.57 16.65
C PRO A 124 21.56 0.08 15.46
N ALA A 125 21.73 -1.23 15.31
CA ALA A 125 22.48 -1.80 14.20
C ALA A 125 21.73 -1.62 12.88
N LEU A 126 20.39 -1.77 12.90
CA LEU A 126 19.55 -1.53 11.74
C LEU A 126 19.48 -0.05 11.39
N SER A 127 19.34 0.84 12.40
CA SER A 127 19.32 2.29 12.19
C SER A 127 20.60 2.79 11.52
N ALA A 128 21.78 2.36 11.98
CA ALA A 128 23.05 2.75 11.36
C ALA A 128 23.18 2.25 9.89
N GLU A 129 22.70 1.07 9.58
CA GLU A 129 22.70 0.57 8.19
C GLU A 129 21.69 1.32 7.33
N ARG A 130 20.50 1.63 7.86
CA ARG A 130 19.50 2.47 7.18
C ARG A 130 20.08 3.83 6.81
N ASP A 131 20.71 4.52 7.77
CA ASP A 131 21.34 5.83 7.53
C ASP A 131 22.40 5.76 6.43
N ARG A 132 23.21 4.70 6.43
CA ARG A 132 24.25 4.48 5.42
C ARG A 132 23.64 4.27 4.02
N VAL A 133 22.59 3.49 3.90
CA VAL A 133 21.95 3.19 2.61
C VAL A 133 21.15 4.41 2.13
N ALA A 134 20.41 5.08 3.03
CA ALA A 134 19.64 6.27 2.72
C ALA A 134 20.51 7.45 2.23
N ALA A 135 21.73 7.57 2.74
CA ALA A 135 22.67 8.59 2.25
C ALA A 135 23.00 8.43 0.76
N VAL A 136 22.98 7.20 0.25
CA VAL A 136 23.20 6.90 -1.18
C VAL A 136 21.97 7.28 -2.02
N ASP A 137 20.76 7.07 -1.48
CA ASP A 137 19.49 7.37 -2.18
C ASP A 137 19.39 8.86 -2.54
N GLY A 138 19.92 9.75 -1.71
CA GLY A 138 19.94 11.19 -1.99
C GLY A 138 20.55 11.56 -3.34
N ASP A 139 21.52 10.79 -3.81
CA ASP A 139 22.16 10.98 -5.12
C ASP A 139 21.42 10.24 -6.26
N LEU A 140 20.58 9.27 -5.94
CA LEU A 140 19.92 8.40 -6.90
C LEU A 140 18.49 8.86 -7.23
N LEU A 141 17.83 9.56 -6.30
CA LEU A 141 16.43 9.93 -6.40
C LEU A 141 16.24 11.42 -6.73
N THR A 142 15.19 11.74 -7.47
CA THR A 142 14.68 13.11 -7.61
C THR A 142 13.62 13.41 -6.57
N ARG A 143 12.91 12.38 -6.12
CA ARG A 143 11.83 12.47 -5.14
C ARG A 143 11.63 11.13 -4.44
N SER A 144 11.27 11.18 -3.16
CA SER A 144 10.70 10.07 -2.40
C SER A 144 9.45 10.54 -1.67
N SER A 145 8.47 9.67 -1.52
CA SER A 145 7.24 9.94 -0.78
C SER A 145 6.59 8.64 -0.30
N THR A 146 6.01 8.70 0.91
CA THR A 146 5.29 7.59 1.50
C THR A 146 3.78 7.81 1.36
N ILE A 147 3.06 6.79 0.92
CA ILE A 147 1.61 6.79 0.77
C ILE A 147 1.05 5.74 1.75
N LEU A 148 0.03 6.12 2.51
CA LEU A 148 -0.75 5.18 3.31
C LEU A 148 -2.13 5.05 2.68
N ALA A 149 -2.56 3.82 2.42
CA ALA A 149 -3.81 3.56 1.72
C ALA A 149 -4.58 2.40 2.37
N ARG A 150 -5.88 2.60 2.58
CA ARG A 150 -6.79 1.66 3.22
C ARG A 150 -7.50 0.78 2.20
N TYR A 151 -7.52 -0.52 2.47
CA TYR A 151 -8.21 -1.49 1.61
C TYR A 151 -9.72 -1.26 1.57
N ARG A 152 -10.29 -1.33 0.34
CA ARG A 152 -11.72 -1.15 0.06
C ARG A 152 -12.32 -2.43 -0.52
N PRO A 153 -12.74 -3.39 0.33
CA PRO A 153 -13.25 -4.70 -0.14
C PRO A 153 -14.47 -4.58 -1.06
N GLY A 154 -15.36 -3.61 -0.81
CA GLY A 154 -16.57 -3.39 -1.64
C GLY A 154 -16.31 -2.89 -3.05
N LEU A 155 -15.08 -2.44 -3.34
CA LEU A 155 -14.65 -2.00 -4.68
C LEU A 155 -13.70 -3.00 -5.35
N SER A 156 -13.30 -4.04 -4.64
CA SER A 156 -12.35 -5.06 -5.09
C SER A 156 -13.07 -6.28 -5.65
N TYR A 157 -12.44 -6.94 -6.62
CA TYR A 157 -13.00 -8.15 -7.24
C TYR A 157 -11.96 -9.27 -7.26
N GLN A 158 -12.28 -10.43 -6.70
CA GLN A 158 -11.39 -11.59 -6.59
C GLN A 158 -9.94 -11.25 -6.17
N PRO A 159 -9.73 -10.40 -5.15
CA PRO A 159 -8.42 -9.76 -4.89
C PRO A 159 -7.38 -10.71 -4.26
N ALA A 160 -7.79 -11.88 -3.77
CA ALA A 160 -6.90 -12.88 -3.19
C ALA A 160 -6.22 -13.68 -4.31
N VAL A 161 -5.04 -13.26 -4.70
CA VAL A 161 -4.24 -13.88 -5.76
C VAL A 161 -2.94 -14.46 -5.22
N ASN A 162 -2.40 -15.49 -5.89
CA ASN A 162 -1.08 -16.03 -5.56
C ASN A 162 0.02 -15.07 -6.03
N LEU A 163 0.31 -14.04 -5.25
CA LEU A 163 1.31 -13.01 -5.58
C LEU A 163 2.70 -13.59 -5.94
N PRO A 164 3.24 -14.63 -5.27
CA PRO A 164 4.48 -15.25 -5.69
C PRO A 164 4.51 -15.71 -7.16
N SER A 165 3.38 -16.08 -7.74
CA SER A 165 3.31 -16.48 -9.16
C SER A 165 3.22 -15.30 -10.13
N MET A 166 3.10 -14.07 -9.65
CA MET A 166 2.96 -12.88 -10.48
C MET A 166 4.33 -12.30 -10.85
N ARG A 167 4.37 -11.52 -11.95
CA ARG A 167 5.59 -10.88 -12.47
C ARG A 167 5.42 -9.39 -12.70
N TYR A 168 4.18 -8.95 -12.81
CA TYR A 168 3.83 -7.57 -13.11
C TYR A 168 2.69 -7.09 -12.21
N MET A 169 2.60 -5.77 -12.06
CA MET A 169 1.51 -5.08 -11.42
C MET A 169 1.06 -3.93 -12.32
N THR A 170 -0.23 -3.87 -12.63
CA THR A 170 -0.82 -2.64 -13.18
C THR A 170 -1.41 -1.86 -12.04
N VAL A 171 -1.11 -0.58 -11.96
CA VAL A 171 -1.68 0.36 -10.99
C VAL A 171 -2.46 1.42 -11.75
N ASN A 172 -3.78 1.49 -11.51
CA ASN A 172 -4.58 2.62 -11.97
C ASN A 172 -4.79 3.55 -10.77
N ILE A 173 -4.36 4.78 -10.92
CA ILE A 173 -4.56 5.86 -9.95
C ILE A 173 -5.74 6.67 -10.46
N MET A 174 -6.80 6.76 -9.67
CA MET A 174 -7.99 7.55 -9.98
C MET A 174 -8.20 8.60 -8.91
N ARG A 175 -8.21 9.87 -9.28
CA ARG A 175 -8.59 10.97 -8.40
C ARG A 175 -10.00 11.41 -8.72
N VAL A 176 -10.83 11.45 -7.69
CA VAL A 176 -12.24 11.82 -7.77
C VAL A 176 -12.42 13.27 -7.34
N LYS A 177 -13.23 14.04 -8.04
CA LYS A 177 -13.56 15.42 -7.68
C LYS A 177 -14.33 15.47 -6.36
N ALA A 178 -14.11 16.50 -5.57
CA ALA A 178 -14.89 16.76 -4.37
C ALA A 178 -16.40 16.79 -4.69
N GLY A 179 -17.19 16.13 -3.85
CA GLY A 179 -18.64 16.02 -4.03
C GLY A 179 -19.12 14.87 -4.92
N HIS A 180 -18.22 14.14 -5.61
CA HIS A 180 -18.55 13.02 -6.48
C HIS A 180 -18.07 11.64 -5.95
N VAL A 181 -17.59 11.60 -4.70
CA VAL A 181 -17.02 10.36 -4.13
C VAL A 181 -18.09 9.28 -4.01
N GLU A 182 -19.28 9.61 -3.53
CA GLU A 182 -20.38 8.63 -3.38
C GLU A 182 -20.82 8.06 -4.74
N ASP A 183 -20.98 8.91 -5.76
CA ASP A 183 -21.34 8.49 -7.11
C ASP A 183 -20.27 7.53 -7.69
N PHE A 184 -18.98 7.84 -7.44
CA PHE A 184 -17.86 6.99 -7.82
C PHE A 184 -17.89 5.63 -7.10
N LEU A 185 -18.11 5.63 -5.78
CA LEU A 185 -18.18 4.41 -4.98
C LEU A 185 -19.36 3.53 -5.42
N GLU A 186 -20.53 4.12 -5.68
CA GLU A 186 -21.69 3.39 -6.17
C GLU A 186 -21.44 2.82 -7.55
N GLY A 187 -20.89 3.61 -8.47
CA GLY A 187 -20.53 3.15 -9.81
C GLY A 187 -19.57 1.96 -9.78
N TRP A 188 -18.55 1.98 -8.93
CA TRP A 188 -17.62 0.85 -8.81
C TRP A 188 -18.20 -0.37 -8.11
N ARG A 189 -19.14 -0.22 -7.16
CA ARG A 189 -19.91 -1.36 -6.64
C ARG A 189 -20.72 -2.03 -7.74
N MET A 190 -21.33 -1.24 -8.63
CA MET A 190 -22.04 -1.78 -9.79
C MET A 190 -21.10 -2.53 -10.76
N VAL A 191 -19.88 -2.03 -10.97
CA VAL A 191 -18.83 -2.72 -11.76
C VAL A 191 -18.51 -4.07 -11.14
N VAL A 192 -18.28 -4.14 -9.83
CA VAL A 192 -17.99 -5.39 -9.11
C VAL A 192 -19.15 -6.39 -9.24
N GLU A 193 -20.39 -5.94 -9.06
CA GLU A 193 -21.57 -6.80 -9.19
C GLU A 193 -21.76 -7.30 -10.64
N ALA A 194 -21.48 -6.47 -11.64
CA ALA A 194 -21.52 -6.88 -13.03
C ALA A 194 -20.44 -7.94 -13.34
N HIS A 195 -19.23 -7.83 -12.79
CA HIS A 195 -18.18 -8.84 -12.92
C HIS A 195 -18.59 -10.17 -12.28
N LYS A 196 -19.17 -10.12 -11.07
CA LYS A 196 -19.70 -11.32 -10.41
C LYS A 196 -20.78 -12.01 -11.26
N LYS A 197 -21.74 -11.22 -11.73
CA LYS A 197 -22.86 -11.74 -12.56
C LYS A 197 -22.39 -12.33 -13.89
N ALA A 198 -21.38 -11.71 -14.52
CA ALA A 198 -20.79 -12.17 -15.77
C ALA A 198 -19.73 -13.26 -15.56
N THR A 199 -19.39 -13.61 -14.32
CA THR A 199 -18.32 -14.56 -13.97
C THR A 199 -17.01 -14.23 -14.70
N MET A 200 -16.62 -12.93 -14.67
CA MET A 200 -15.42 -12.46 -15.36
C MET A 200 -14.16 -13.05 -14.72
N ASP A 201 -13.21 -13.47 -15.55
CA ASP A 201 -11.89 -13.94 -15.11
C ASP A 201 -10.92 -12.75 -14.97
N GLU A 202 -11.24 -11.86 -14.04
CA GLU A 202 -10.43 -10.70 -13.69
C GLU A 202 -10.26 -10.61 -12.18
N HIS A 203 -9.24 -9.87 -11.74
CA HIS A 203 -8.99 -9.66 -10.32
C HIS A 203 -8.30 -8.33 -10.07
N TRP A 204 -8.74 -7.63 -9.04
CA TRP A 204 -8.08 -6.40 -8.56
C TRP A 204 -8.37 -6.13 -7.10
N ALA A 205 -7.42 -5.45 -6.44
CA ALA A 205 -7.59 -4.88 -5.11
C ALA A 205 -7.66 -3.36 -5.21
N VAL A 206 -8.56 -2.74 -4.45
CA VAL A 206 -8.70 -1.28 -4.40
C VAL A 206 -8.28 -0.77 -3.03
N TYR A 207 -7.48 0.29 -3.04
CA TYR A 207 -7.08 1.03 -1.86
C TYR A 207 -7.45 2.50 -2.00
N GLU A 208 -8.04 3.07 -0.97
CA GLU A 208 -8.27 4.51 -0.86
C GLU A 208 -7.11 5.15 -0.11
N VAL A 209 -6.54 6.20 -0.67
CA VAL A 209 -5.41 6.91 -0.06
C VAL A 209 -5.88 7.67 1.18
N GLU A 210 -5.21 7.42 2.31
CA GLU A 210 -5.41 8.13 3.57
C GLU A 210 -4.44 9.31 3.73
N SER A 211 -3.22 9.17 3.16
CA SER A 211 -2.20 10.22 3.19
C SER A 211 -1.11 10.00 2.13
N GLY A 212 -0.31 11.03 1.86
CA GLY A 212 0.83 10.98 0.94
C GLY A 212 0.50 11.25 -0.53
N MET A 213 -0.79 11.34 -0.89
CA MET A 213 -1.29 11.80 -2.18
C MET A 213 -2.48 12.76 -1.97
N PRO A 214 -2.95 13.47 -3.01
CA PRO A 214 -4.16 14.28 -2.92
C PRO A 214 -5.36 13.46 -2.45
N ASP A 215 -6.23 14.10 -1.67
CA ASP A 215 -7.47 13.50 -1.18
C ASP A 215 -8.32 12.90 -2.29
N THR A 216 -9.19 11.97 -1.93
CA THR A 216 -10.11 11.28 -2.84
C THR A 216 -9.41 10.50 -3.96
N THR A 217 -8.17 10.03 -3.70
CA THR A 217 -7.41 9.20 -4.61
C THR A 217 -7.61 7.71 -4.30
N PHE A 218 -7.86 6.92 -5.33
CA PHE A 218 -8.01 5.47 -5.27
C PHE A 218 -6.95 4.78 -6.12
N LEU A 219 -6.36 3.73 -5.58
CA LEU A 219 -5.36 2.89 -6.24
C LEU A 219 -5.99 1.53 -6.57
N PHE A 220 -6.04 1.19 -7.84
CA PHE A 220 -6.49 -0.13 -8.31
C PHE A 220 -5.27 -0.94 -8.70
N LEU A 221 -5.04 -2.05 -8.01
CA LEU A 221 -3.88 -2.91 -8.15
C LEU A 221 -4.28 -4.22 -8.84
N TYR A 222 -3.74 -4.47 -10.03
CA TYR A 222 -3.96 -5.69 -10.80
C TYR A 222 -2.65 -6.47 -10.88
N ALA A 223 -2.54 -7.56 -10.13
CA ALA A 223 -1.38 -8.46 -10.22
C ALA A 223 -1.50 -9.34 -11.48
N ARG A 224 -0.40 -9.53 -12.21
CA ARG A 224 -0.39 -10.24 -13.50
C ARG A 224 0.79 -11.19 -13.61
N LYS A 225 0.56 -12.35 -14.23
CA LYS A 225 1.63 -13.31 -14.55
C LYS A 225 2.49 -12.81 -15.70
N SER A 226 1.87 -12.12 -16.67
CA SER A 226 2.56 -11.59 -17.85
C SER A 226 1.86 -10.32 -18.37
N LEU A 227 2.54 -9.55 -19.22
CA LEU A 227 1.91 -8.42 -19.92
C LEU A 227 0.92 -8.91 -21.00
N ALA A 228 1.05 -10.15 -21.48
CA ALA A 228 0.12 -10.73 -22.45
C ALA A 228 -1.32 -10.85 -21.89
N GLU A 229 -1.49 -10.87 -20.56
CA GLU A 229 -2.82 -10.83 -19.98
C GLU A 229 -3.55 -9.50 -20.26
N ILE A 230 -2.81 -8.42 -20.49
CA ILE A 230 -3.37 -7.12 -20.88
C ILE A 230 -3.95 -7.21 -22.31
N ASP A 231 -3.22 -7.88 -23.21
CA ASP A 231 -3.66 -8.09 -24.58
C ASP A 231 -4.93 -8.97 -24.62
N ALA A 232 -4.97 -9.99 -23.76
CA ALA A 232 -6.09 -10.93 -23.67
C ALA A 232 -7.35 -10.33 -23.02
N SER A 233 -7.18 -9.46 -22.01
CA SER A 233 -8.31 -8.84 -21.31
C SER A 233 -9.12 -7.91 -22.20
N GLY A 234 -8.47 -7.24 -23.17
CA GLY A 234 -9.11 -6.21 -23.98
C GLY A 234 -9.72 -5.08 -23.11
N PRO A 235 -10.43 -4.12 -23.73
CA PRO A 235 -11.14 -3.13 -22.95
C PRO A 235 -12.39 -3.74 -22.28
N MET A 236 -12.45 -3.70 -20.93
CA MET A 236 -13.54 -4.23 -20.10
C MET A 236 -14.94 -3.83 -20.63
N HIS A 237 -15.10 -2.60 -21.09
CA HIS A 237 -16.38 -2.06 -21.54
C HIS A 237 -16.92 -2.70 -22.84
N VAL A 238 -16.11 -3.50 -23.55
CA VAL A 238 -16.54 -4.21 -24.77
C VAL A 238 -16.82 -5.69 -24.53
N ALA A 239 -16.47 -6.25 -23.38
CA ALA A 239 -16.79 -7.62 -23.02
C ALA A 239 -18.32 -7.83 -23.00
N ALA A 240 -18.84 -8.74 -23.85
CA ALA A 240 -20.28 -8.91 -24.00
C ALA A 240 -21.00 -9.25 -22.70
N GLY A 241 -20.50 -10.24 -21.95
CA GLY A 241 -21.08 -10.63 -20.66
C GLY A 241 -21.13 -9.52 -19.64
N TYR A 242 -20.08 -8.69 -19.56
CA TYR A 242 -20.04 -7.51 -18.69
C TYR A 242 -21.10 -6.48 -19.11
N ARG A 243 -21.21 -6.18 -20.39
CA ARG A 243 -22.19 -5.21 -20.91
C ARG A 243 -23.62 -5.61 -20.58
N ASP A 244 -23.94 -6.89 -20.74
CA ASP A 244 -25.27 -7.45 -20.44
C ASP A 244 -25.56 -7.43 -18.95
N ALA A 245 -24.56 -7.79 -18.12
CA ALA A 245 -24.65 -7.77 -16.66
C ALA A 245 -24.85 -6.37 -16.09
N MET A 246 -24.13 -5.37 -16.63
CA MET A 246 -24.24 -3.96 -16.24
C MET A 246 -25.58 -3.34 -16.67
N GLY A 247 -26.14 -3.78 -17.78
CA GLY A 247 -27.33 -3.22 -18.38
C GLY A 247 -27.12 -1.80 -18.96
N GLU A 248 -28.13 -1.29 -19.65
CA GLU A 248 -28.02 0.02 -20.30
C GLU A 248 -27.97 1.18 -19.30
N SER A 249 -28.82 1.16 -18.27
CA SER A 249 -28.86 2.18 -17.24
C SER A 249 -27.57 2.22 -16.43
N GLY A 250 -27.02 1.08 -16.03
CA GLY A 250 -25.76 1.01 -15.30
C GLY A 250 -24.60 1.59 -16.12
N ARG A 251 -24.53 1.27 -17.41
CA ARG A 251 -23.50 1.85 -18.30
C ARG A 251 -23.63 3.35 -18.45
N ARG A 252 -24.87 3.88 -18.57
CA ARG A 252 -25.09 5.35 -18.62
C ARG A 252 -24.62 6.01 -17.35
N ASN A 253 -25.04 5.50 -16.19
CA ASN A 253 -24.68 6.05 -14.88
C ASN A 253 -23.17 6.03 -14.69
N MET A 254 -22.50 4.92 -15.00
CA MET A 254 -21.04 4.81 -14.89
C MET A 254 -20.31 5.77 -15.81
N ASN A 255 -20.78 5.94 -17.06
CA ASN A 255 -20.20 6.90 -18.00
C ASN A 255 -20.38 8.35 -17.52
N GLU A 256 -21.53 8.68 -16.96
CA GLU A 256 -21.80 10.01 -16.40
C GLU A 256 -20.95 10.27 -15.17
N ALA A 257 -20.92 9.34 -14.21
CA ALA A 257 -20.07 9.43 -13.02
C ALA A 257 -18.58 9.57 -13.38
N SER A 258 -18.12 8.85 -14.41
CA SER A 258 -16.75 8.95 -14.91
C SER A 258 -16.44 10.32 -15.53
N ARG A 259 -17.34 10.86 -16.35
CA ARG A 259 -17.14 12.17 -17.01
C ARG A 259 -17.22 13.35 -16.05
N SER A 260 -18.17 13.31 -15.12
CA SER A 260 -18.40 14.41 -14.17
C SER A 260 -17.49 14.31 -12.95
N GLY A 261 -17.25 13.11 -12.45
CA GLY A 261 -16.65 12.84 -11.14
C GLY A 261 -15.15 12.56 -11.16
N ILE A 262 -14.56 12.03 -12.24
CA ILE A 262 -13.13 11.74 -12.28
C ILE A 262 -12.35 12.99 -12.69
N GLU A 263 -11.40 13.40 -11.85
CA GLU A 263 -10.49 14.51 -12.11
C GLU A 263 -9.26 14.06 -12.91
N MET A 264 -8.68 12.91 -12.52
CA MET A 264 -7.47 12.37 -13.12
C MET A 264 -7.48 10.85 -13.09
N THR A 265 -7.01 10.26 -14.17
CA THR A 265 -6.68 8.83 -14.23
C THR A 265 -5.27 8.66 -14.76
N GLN A 266 -4.46 7.87 -14.08
CA GLN A 266 -3.13 7.48 -14.52
C GLN A 266 -2.99 5.97 -14.44
N THR A 267 -2.55 5.34 -15.52
CA THR A 267 -2.23 3.92 -15.54
C THR A 267 -0.73 3.72 -15.62
N MET A 268 -0.19 2.90 -14.75
CA MET A 268 1.22 2.55 -14.71
C MET A 268 1.38 1.03 -14.71
N HIS A 269 2.35 0.54 -15.46
CA HIS A 269 2.72 -0.87 -15.43
C HIS A 269 4.08 -1.04 -14.76
N PHE A 270 4.14 -1.98 -13.83
CA PHE A 270 5.35 -2.30 -13.08
C PHE A 270 5.78 -3.74 -13.33
N ARG A 271 7.09 -3.96 -13.24
CA ARG A 271 7.69 -5.29 -13.10
C ARG A 271 8.07 -5.53 -11.66
N LEU A 272 7.70 -6.66 -11.10
CA LEU A 272 8.10 -7.09 -9.75
C LEU A 272 9.60 -7.41 -9.73
N ARG A 273 10.27 -7.02 -8.65
CA ARG A 273 11.75 -7.06 -8.53
C ARG A 273 12.18 -7.86 -7.30
N PRO A 274 12.51 -9.16 -7.46
CA PRO A 274 13.00 -9.96 -6.33
C PRO A 274 14.20 -9.34 -5.63
N GLY A 275 15.19 -8.84 -6.40
CA GLY A 275 16.41 -8.26 -5.86
C GLY A 275 16.26 -6.92 -5.13
N MET A 276 15.07 -6.30 -5.18
CA MET A 276 14.72 -5.06 -4.48
C MET A 276 13.64 -5.32 -3.41
N SER A 277 13.26 -6.56 -3.19
CA SER A 277 12.21 -6.97 -2.24
C SER A 277 12.85 -7.60 -1.01
N ASN A 278 12.21 -7.42 0.15
CA ASN A 278 12.52 -8.16 1.38
C ASN A 278 11.31 -9.02 1.75
N LEU A 279 11.29 -10.25 1.30
CA LEU A 279 10.15 -11.17 1.43
C LEU A 279 10.56 -12.41 2.21
N GLY A 280 9.58 -13.07 2.84
CA GLY A 280 9.80 -14.32 3.53
C GLY A 280 10.22 -15.46 2.57
N LYS A 281 10.87 -16.49 3.12
CA LYS A 281 11.35 -17.64 2.36
C LYS A 281 10.23 -18.39 1.61
N GLU A 282 9.01 -18.32 2.12
CA GLU A 282 7.82 -18.93 1.54
C GLU A 282 7.54 -18.45 0.10
N TRP A 283 8.00 -17.26 -0.27
CA TRP A 283 7.91 -16.76 -1.63
C TRP A 283 8.80 -17.55 -2.58
N ALA A 284 10.07 -17.77 -2.20
CA ALA A 284 11.02 -18.57 -2.97
C ALA A 284 10.65 -20.06 -2.97
N GLU A 285 10.07 -20.57 -1.89
CA GLU A 285 9.54 -21.93 -1.82
C GLU A 285 8.34 -22.13 -2.76
N THR A 286 7.54 -21.08 -2.99
CA THR A 286 6.39 -21.11 -3.90
C THR A 286 6.81 -20.95 -5.36
N ASP A 287 7.78 -20.08 -5.64
CA ASP A 287 8.27 -19.82 -7.01
C ASP A 287 9.74 -19.37 -6.98
N ALA A 288 10.59 -20.11 -7.69
CA ALA A 288 12.04 -19.88 -7.78
C ALA A 288 12.41 -18.48 -8.32
N PHE A 289 11.48 -17.76 -8.94
CA PHE A 289 11.67 -16.36 -9.34
C PHE A 289 12.10 -15.46 -8.18
N TRP A 290 11.64 -15.77 -6.96
CA TRP A 290 11.92 -15.01 -5.75
C TRP A 290 13.18 -15.50 -5.00
N ALA A 291 13.85 -16.52 -5.50
CA ALA A 291 15.09 -16.97 -4.90
C ALA A 291 16.15 -15.86 -5.01
N PRO A 292 16.97 -15.66 -3.95
CA PRO A 292 18.11 -14.74 -4.03
C PRO A 292 18.97 -15.07 -5.26
N PRO A 293 19.50 -14.08 -5.99
CA PRO A 293 20.43 -14.36 -7.09
C PRO A 293 21.59 -15.18 -6.57
N ALA A 294 21.95 -16.23 -7.30
CA ALA A 294 23.11 -17.05 -6.96
C ALA A 294 24.35 -16.15 -6.79
N ALA A 295 25.07 -16.32 -5.68
CA ALA A 295 26.28 -15.55 -5.42
C ALA A 295 27.23 -15.70 -6.61
N VAL A 296 27.50 -14.60 -7.31
CA VAL A 296 28.49 -14.58 -8.38
C VAL A 296 29.84 -14.86 -7.72
N PRO A 297 30.54 -15.93 -8.07
CA PRO A 297 31.84 -16.20 -7.48
C PRO A 297 32.79 -15.04 -7.80
N VAL A 298 33.24 -14.35 -6.74
CA VAL A 298 34.24 -13.30 -6.84
C VAL A 298 35.49 -13.99 -7.40
N LYS A 299 35.85 -13.74 -8.68
CA LYS A 299 37.14 -14.15 -9.22
C LYS A 299 38.21 -13.42 -8.42
N THR A 300 38.80 -14.11 -7.48
CA THR A 300 40.02 -13.65 -6.80
C THR A 300 41.06 -13.39 -7.88
N ALA A 301 41.39 -12.12 -8.08
CA ALA A 301 42.48 -11.76 -8.96
C ALA A 301 43.77 -12.45 -8.42
N GLN A 302 44.26 -13.47 -9.15
CA GLN A 302 45.55 -14.02 -8.87
C GLN A 302 46.56 -12.90 -9.07
N LYS A 303 47.20 -12.46 -7.98
CA LYS A 303 48.41 -11.64 -8.05
C LYS A 303 49.46 -12.42 -8.78
N LYS A 304 49.86 -11.94 -9.98
CA LYS A 304 51.10 -12.29 -10.60
C LYS A 304 52.24 -11.52 -9.96
#